data_1e4d471eff8b703829f9d8d6a4642fb5
#
_entry.id   1e4d471eff8b703829f9d8d6a4642fb5
#
_cell.length_a   1.000
_cell.length_b   1.000
_cell.length_c   1.000
_cell.angle_alpha   90.00
_cell.angle_beta   90.00
_cell.angle_gamma   90.00
#
_symmetry.space_group_name_H-M   'P 1'
#
loop_
_entity.id
_entity.type
_entity.pdbx_description
1 polymer ?
#
loop_
_entity_poly.entity_id
_entity_poly.type
_entity_poly.pdbx_seq_one_letter_code
_entity_poly.pdbx_strand_id
1 'polypeptide(L)'
;MSELISVIIPVYNVKEYLVECMESIINQTYKDLEIILVDDGSTDGSSAICDRYAMKDKRVHTVHKVNGGLSSARNTGMDCAKGKYISFVDSDDWLELDFYEILYESIKSTNADIAVCGRYLASENGKEKMYCSSQQKIYSRKEALKEIFCLGLIDVAAWDKLYQCSVLKGIRFPEGEINEDTAVIYEVFNNVKKLVHIGQPLYNYRVRIGSITKSGYSEKFDVVFDHCQKLIESVKSKDPDLLDDLNIYITHLCYNMLIKIERSDYKTYKKQFKAYYSIFKRGWASYINSDKVSKDNKLRCLLLRLHLFGRLHRITKLLRG
;
A
#
# COMPACT_ATOMS: atom_id res chain seq x y z
N MET A 1 20.19 -18.63 -15.16
CA MET A 1 19.04 -18.25 -15.99
C MET A 1 18.17 -17.33 -15.14
N SER A 2 17.72 -16.24 -15.73
CA SER A 2 16.73 -15.35 -15.13
C SER A 2 15.40 -16.08 -14.97
N GLU A 3 14.62 -15.69 -13.97
CA GLU A 3 13.33 -16.34 -13.65
C GLU A 3 12.19 -15.35 -13.93
N LEU A 4 11.09 -15.83 -14.50
CA LEU A 4 9.96 -14.99 -14.90
C LEU A 4 9.33 -14.25 -13.72
N ILE A 5 9.11 -12.95 -13.90
CA ILE A 5 8.37 -12.07 -12.99
C ILE A 5 7.05 -11.70 -13.65
N SER A 6 5.92 -11.99 -12.99
CA SER A 6 4.59 -11.51 -13.41
C SER A 6 4.31 -10.16 -12.75
N VAL A 7 4.17 -9.13 -13.57
CA VAL A 7 3.84 -7.76 -13.17
C VAL A 7 2.34 -7.54 -13.34
N ILE A 8 1.60 -7.40 -12.26
CA ILE A 8 0.14 -7.24 -12.25
C ILE A 8 -0.19 -5.76 -12.12
N ILE A 9 -0.92 -5.22 -13.08
CA ILE A 9 -1.27 -3.81 -13.17
C ILE A 9 -2.79 -3.68 -13.25
N PRO A 10 -3.48 -3.39 -12.12
CA PRO A 10 -4.90 -3.04 -12.14
C PRO A 10 -5.13 -1.71 -12.85
N VAL A 11 -6.05 -1.67 -13.80
CA VAL A 11 -6.36 -0.46 -14.60
C VAL A 11 -7.83 -0.11 -14.45
N TYR A 12 -8.13 1.11 -13.99
CA TYR A 12 -9.48 1.64 -13.97
C TYR A 12 -9.50 3.16 -14.08
N ASN A 13 -9.92 3.70 -15.23
CA ASN A 13 -10.04 5.13 -15.49
C ASN A 13 -8.77 5.94 -15.14
N VAL A 14 -7.64 5.57 -15.74
CA VAL A 14 -6.30 6.16 -15.50
C VAL A 14 -5.59 6.55 -16.80
N LYS A 15 -6.34 6.88 -17.83
CA LYS A 15 -5.84 7.21 -19.18
C LYS A 15 -4.67 8.19 -19.18
N GLU A 16 -4.70 9.19 -18.30
CA GLU A 16 -3.68 10.25 -18.24
C GLU A 16 -2.32 9.75 -17.74
N TYR A 17 -2.31 8.65 -16.96
CA TYR A 17 -1.11 8.15 -16.26
C TYR A 17 -0.58 6.84 -16.83
N LEU A 18 -1.46 6.03 -17.44
CA LEU A 18 -1.17 4.66 -17.84
C LEU A 18 0.01 4.55 -18.81
N VAL A 19 0.20 5.53 -19.68
CA VAL A 19 1.31 5.52 -20.66
C VAL A 19 2.65 5.62 -19.93
N GLU A 20 2.80 6.52 -18.97
CA GLU A 20 4.05 6.67 -18.18
C GLU A 20 4.33 5.42 -17.35
N CYS A 21 3.30 4.86 -16.72
CA CYS A 21 3.39 3.60 -16.01
C CYS A 21 3.94 2.49 -16.92
N MET A 22 3.30 2.28 -18.07
CA MET A 22 3.69 1.23 -19.02
C MET A 22 5.09 1.42 -19.59
N GLU A 23 5.45 2.63 -19.99
CA GLU A 23 6.80 2.91 -20.51
C GLU A 23 7.87 2.65 -19.44
N SER A 24 7.59 2.90 -18.16
CA SER A 24 8.52 2.57 -17.06
C SER A 24 8.73 1.06 -16.88
N ILE A 25 7.71 0.24 -17.20
CA ILE A 25 7.74 -1.22 -17.01
C ILE A 25 8.33 -1.93 -18.24
N ILE A 26 7.93 -1.57 -19.46
CA ILE A 26 8.45 -2.24 -20.67
C ILE A 26 9.94 -1.97 -20.92
N ASN A 27 10.43 -0.83 -20.42
CA ASN A 27 11.84 -0.42 -20.57
C ASN A 27 12.74 -0.92 -19.42
N GLN A 28 12.25 -1.67 -18.44
CA GLN A 28 13.05 -2.20 -17.36
C GLN A 28 14.31 -2.91 -17.83
N THR A 29 15.41 -2.82 -17.06
CA THR A 29 16.67 -3.54 -17.34
C THR A 29 16.49 -5.05 -17.29
N TYR A 30 15.71 -5.55 -16.33
CA TYR A 30 15.28 -6.95 -16.26
C TYR A 30 14.30 -7.28 -17.37
N LYS A 31 14.59 -8.31 -18.20
CA LYS A 31 13.83 -8.58 -19.44
C LYS A 31 12.79 -9.70 -19.33
N ASP A 32 12.97 -10.65 -18.40
CA ASP A 32 12.08 -11.81 -18.24
C ASP A 32 10.83 -11.41 -17.45
N LEU A 33 10.01 -10.57 -18.07
CA LEU A 33 8.74 -10.04 -17.51
C LEU A 33 7.55 -10.62 -18.28
N GLU A 34 6.50 -10.96 -17.55
CA GLU A 34 5.13 -11.12 -18.01
C GLU A 34 4.32 -9.96 -17.42
N ILE A 35 3.74 -9.14 -18.28
CA ILE A 35 3.03 -7.92 -17.87
C ILE A 35 1.54 -8.13 -18.06
N ILE A 36 0.77 -8.14 -16.98
CA ILE A 36 -0.65 -8.46 -16.96
C ILE A 36 -1.43 -7.18 -16.63
N LEU A 37 -2.01 -6.56 -17.67
CA LEU A 37 -2.92 -5.44 -17.54
C LEU A 37 -4.33 -5.99 -17.25
N VAL A 38 -4.88 -5.66 -16.08
CA VAL A 38 -6.26 -6.04 -15.75
C VAL A 38 -7.13 -4.79 -15.82
N ASP A 39 -7.79 -4.61 -16.97
CA ASP A 39 -8.74 -3.52 -17.17
C ASP A 39 -10.07 -3.84 -16.49
N ASP A 40 -10.32 -3.18 -15.39
CA ASP A 40 -11.50 -3.38 -14.53
C ASP A 40 -12.69 -2.55 -15.01
N GLY A 41 -13.00 -2.62 -16.32
CA GLY A 41 -14.14 -1.96 -16.94
C GLY A 41 -14.00 -0.46 -17.12
N SER A 42 -12.82 0.02 -17.58
CA SER A 42 -12.56 1.44 -17.84
C SER A 42 -13.46 2.03 -18.94
N THR A 43 -13.84 3.29 -18.77
CA THR A 43 -14.70 4.04 -19.69
C THR A 43 -14.07 5.32 -20.26
N ASP A 44 -12.82 5.64 -19.83
CA ASP A 44 -12.10 6.87 -20.19
C ASP A 44 -11.15 6.71 -21.38
N GLY A 45 -11.05 5.50 -21.95
CA GLY A 45 -10.11 5.13 -23.00
C GLY A 45 -8.86 4.40 -22.52
N SER A 46 -8.73 4.08 -21.23
CA SER A 46 -7.66 3.24 -20.70
C SER A 46 -7.63 1.86 -21.34
N SER A 47 -8.79 1.23 -21.61
CA SER A 47 -8.91 -0.06 -22.31
C SER A 47 -8.17 -0.07 -23.64
N ALA A 48 -8.36 0.96 -24.47
CA ALA A 48 -7.70 1.07 -25.78
C ALA A 48 -6.16 1.25 -25.65
N ILE A 49 -5.70 1.82 -24.54
CA ILE A 49 -4.26 1.92 -24.23
C ILE A 49 -3.72 0.52 -23.89
N CYS A 50 -4.43 -0.25 -23.06
CA CYS A 50 -4.07 -1.63 -22.72
C CYS A 50 -3.89 -2.49 -23.97
N ASP A 51 -4.87 -2.47 -24.88
CA ASP A 51 -4.83 -3.23 -26.14
C ASP A 51 -3.67 -2.82 -27.04
N ARG A 52 -3.39 -1.52 -27.11
CA ARG A 52 -2.26 -1.01 -27.89
C ARG A 52 -0.92 -1.52 -27.37
N TYR A 53 -0.73 -1.62 -26.05
CA TYR A 53 0.48 -2.18 -25.47
C TYR A 53 0.58 -3.69 -25.67
N ALA A 54 -0.52 -4.43 -25.57
CA ALA A 54 -0.56 -5.87 -25.86
C ALA A 54 -0.20 -6.18 -27.32
N MET A 55 -0.61 -5.32 -28.27
CA MET A 55 -0.19 -5.45 -29.68
C MET A 55 1.27 -5.07 -29.93
N LYS A 56 1.84 -4.15 -29.14
CA LYS A 56 3.20 -3.61 -29.32
C LYS A 56 4.28 -4.50 -28.70
N ASP A 57 3.99 -5.16 -27.57
CA ASP A 57 4.97 -5.94 -26.81
C ASP A 57 4.37 -7.30 -26.42
N LYS A 58 4.98 -8.39 -26.92
CA LYS A 58 4.53 -9.77 -26.66
C LYS A 58 4.54 -10.22 -25.21
N ARG A 59 5.23 -9.49 -24.33
CA ARG A 59 5.23 -9.72 -22.89
C ARG A 59 3.98 -9.21 -22.19
N VAL A 60 3.20 -8.34 -22.87
CA VAL A 60 2.01 -7.68 -22.33
C VAL A 60 0.77 -8.48 -22.69
N HIS A 61 -0.05 -8.78 -21.68
CA HIS A 61 -1.33 -9.45 -21.79
C HIS A 61 -2.41 -8.58 -21.16
N THR A 62 -3.51 -8.34 -21.86
CA THR A 62 -4.65 -7.59 -21.33
C THR A 62 -5.80 -8.53 -20.97
N VAL A 63 -6.38 -8.34 -19.81
CA VAL A 63 -7.60 -8.99 -19.35
C VAL A 63 -8.65 -7.91 -19.11
N HIS A 64 -9.71 -7.91 -19.91
CA HIS A 64 -10.87 -7.03 -19.70
C HIS A 64 -11.92 -7.71 -18.84
N LYS A 65 -12.44 -7.01 -17.83
CA LYS A 65 -13.50 -7.53 -16.97
C LYS A 65 -14.51 -6.46 -16.61
N VAL A 66 -15.66 -6.88 -16.13
CA VAL A 66 -16.63 -5.98 -15.50
C VAL A 66 -16.03 -5.43 -14.21
N ASN A 67 -16.27 -4.14 -13.94
CA ASN A 67 -15.72 -3.49 -12.75
C ASN A 67 -16.09 -4.24 -11.46
N GLY A 68 -15.06 -4.65 -10.74
CA GLY A 68 -15.14 -5.34 -9.45
C GLY A 68 -14.24 -4.70 -8.38
N GLY A 69 -13.54 -3.62 -8.74
CA GLY A 69 -12.63 -2.88 -7.87
C GLY A 69 -11.21 -3.45 -7.82
N LEU A 70 -10.32 -2.71 -7.13
CA LEU A 70 -8.88 -2.96 -7.08
C LEU A 70 -8.53 -4.39 -6.64
N SER A 71 -9.17 -4.89 -5.58
CA SER A 71 -8.97 -6.24 -5.07
C SER A 71 -9.30 -7.30 -6.12
N SER A 72 -10.44 -7.16 -6.80
CA SER A 72 -10.87 -8.06 -7.86
C SER A 72 -9.90 -8.06 -9.05
N ALA A 73 -9.40 -6.90 -9.44
CA ALA A 73 -8.40 -6.78 -10.49
C ALA A 73 -7.06 -7.43 -10.10
N ARG A 74 -6.57 -7.21 -8.88
CA ARG A 74 -5.35 -7.87 -8.38
C ARG A 74 -5.53 -9.40 -8.32
N ASN A 75 -6.66 -9.89 -7.82
CA ASN A 75 -6.97 -11.32 -7.77
C ASN A 75 -6.99 -11.94 -9.17
N THR A 76 -7.64 -11.28 -10.14
CA THR A 76 -7.66 -11.72 -11.54
C THR A 76 -6.23 -11.78 -12.12
N GLY A 77 -5.39 -10.78 -11.85
CA GLY A 77 -4.00 -10.78 -12.28
C GLY A 77 -3.20 -11.93 -11.65
N MET A 78 -3.42 -12.22 -10.37
CA MET A 78 -2.78 -13.36 -9.69
C MET A 78 -3.19 -14.71 -10.30
N ASP A 79 -4.43 -14.86 -10.75
CA ASP A 79 -4.92 -16.08 -11.40
C ASP A 79 -4.29 -16.30 -12.79
N CYS A 80 -3.91 -15.23 -13.46
CA CYS A 80 -3.24 -15.27 -14.78
C CYS A 80 -1.72 -15.41 -14.68
N ALA A 81 -1.10 -15.09 -13.54
CA ALA A 81 0.34 -15.03 -13.36
C ALA A 81 1.00 -16.41 -13.47
N LYS A 82 2.07 -16.49 -14.27
CA LYS A 82 2.88 -17.71 -14.49
C LYS A 82 4.29 -17.58 -13.92
N GLY A 83 4.66 -16.38 -13.49
CA GLY A 83 6.00 -16.09 -12.97
C GLY A 83 6.30 -16.78 -11.66
N LYS A 84 7.55 -17.05 -11.44
CA LYS A 84 8.06 -17.51 -10.13
C LYS A 84 7.95 -16.39 -9.09
N TYR A 85 7.97 -15.14 -9.55
CA TYR A 85 7.79 -13.95 -8.76
C TYR A 85 6.59 -13.16 -9.25
N ILE A 86 5.96 -12.46 -8.32
CA ILE A 86 4.82 -11.55 -8.57
C ILE A 86 5.17 -10.16 -8.03
N SER A 87 4.83 -9.13 -8.79
CA SER A 87 4.85 -7.74 -8.37
C SER A 87 3.54 -7.06 -8.76
N PHE A 88 3.08 -6.14 -7.92
CA PHE A 88 1.93 -5.28 -8.22
C PHE A 88 2.44 -3.88 -8.53
N VAL A 89 1.81 -3.22 -9.50
CA VAL A 89 2.09 -1.81 -9.81
C VAL A 89 0.76 -1.09 -9.98
N ASP A 90 0.54 -0.01 -9.24
CA ASP A 90 -0.63 0.81 -9.44
C ASP A 90 -0.48 1.63 -10.74
N SER A 91 -1.51 1.65 -11.57
CA SER A 91 -1.45 2.15 -12.96
C SER A 91 -1.32 3.67 -13.10
N ASP A 92 -1.36 4.41 -12.00
CA ASP A 92 -1.08 5.84 -11.93
C ASP A 92 0.34 6.17 -11.44
N ASP A 93 1.15 5.16 -11.12
CA ASP A 93 2.52 5.26 -10.63
C ASP A 93 3.54 4.84 -11.70
N TRP A 94 4.84 4.93 -11.42
CA TRP A 94 5.90 4.47 -12.31
C TRP A 94 7.14 4.00 -11.54
N LEU A 95 7.99 3.22 -12.21
CA LEU A 95 9.17 2.56 -11.64
C LEU A 95 10.46 3.23 -12.10
N GLU A 96 11.51 3.20 -11.26
CA GLU A 96 12.87 3.45 -11.72
C GLU A 96 13.34 2.32 -12.65
N LEU A 97 14.27 2.60 -13.54
CA LEU A 97 14.64 1.73 -14.68
C LEU A 97 15.16 0.35 -14.25
N ASP A 98 15.78 0.25 -13.11
CA ASP A 98 16.44 -0.94 -12.55
C ASP A 98 15.66 -1.60 -11.39
N PHE A 99 14.39 -1.24 -11.23
CA PHE A 99 13.54 -1.72 -10.13
C PHE A 99 13.52 -3.25 -10.03
N TYR A 100 13.18 -3.96 -11.10
CA TYR A 100 13.10 -5.42 -11.06
C TYR A 100 14.45 -6.10 -10.95
N GLU A 101 15.48 -5.56 -11.59
CA GLU A 101 16.84 -6.10 -11.52
C GLU A 101 17.36 -6.07 -10.08
N ILE A 102 17.29 -4.92 -9.42
CA ILE A 102 17.77 -4.75 -8.04
C ILE A 102 16.97 -5.62 -7.06
N LEU A 103 15.64 -5.65 -7.16
CA LEU A 103 14.81 -6.48 -6.28
C LEU A 103 15.10 -7.97 -6.49
N TYR A 104 15.19 -8.42 -7.73
CA TYR A 104 15.48 -9.80 -8.07
C TYR A 104 16.86 -10.24 -7.54
N GLU A 105 17.91 -9.48 -7.83
CA GLU A 105 19.27 -9.79 -7.37
C GLU A 105 19.35 -9.80 -5.83
N SER A 106 18.63 -8.92 -5.17
CA SER A 106 18.56 -8.93 -3.71
C SER A 106 17.87 -10.16 -3.13
N ILE A 107 16.80 -10.65 -3.76
CA ILE A 107 16.18 -11.94 -3.39
C ILE A 107 17.20 -13.08 -3.59
N LYS A 108 17.88 -13.10 -4.73
CA LYS A 108 18.82 -14.18 -5.06
C LYS A 108 20.01 -14.22 -4.11
N SER A 109 20.62 -13.08 -3.84
CA SER A 109 21.80 -12.99 -2.97
C SER A 109 21.50 -13.27 -1.50
N THR A 110 20.29 -12.93 -1.02
CA THR A 110 19.90 -13.10 0.39
C THR A 110 19.07 -14.36 0.65
N ASN A 111 18.58 -15.02 -0.39
CA ASN A 111 17.56 -16.07 -0.31
C ASN A 111 16.32 -15.61 0.47
N ALA A 112 15.85 -14.40 0.17
CA ALA A 112 14.65 -13.83 0.76
C ALA A 112 13.39 -14.26 0.00
N ASP A 113 12.26 -14.27 0.68
CA ASP A 113 10.94 -14.58 0.08
C ASP A 113 10.31 -13.34 -0.53
N ILE A 114 10.66 -12.16 -0.01
CA ILE A 114 10.20 -10.84 -0.48
C ILE A 114 11.38 -9.87 -0.52
N ALA A 115 11.47 -9.06 -1.58
CA ALA A 115 12.27 -7.85 -1.60
C ALA A 115 11.36 -6.62 -1.58
N VAL A 116 11.75 -5.59 -0.81
CA VAL A 116 11.02 -4.33 -0.64
C VAL A 116 11.96 -3.17 -0.93
N CYS A 117 11.49 -2.15 -1.60
CA CYS A 117 12.26 -0.91 -1.79
C CYS A 117 11.60 0.28 -1.05
N GLY A 118 12.35 1.37 -0.94
CA GLY A 118 11.78 2.67 -0.62
C GLY A 118 11.02 3.24 -1.81
N ARG A 119 10.38 4.40 -1.59
CA ARG A 119 9.61 5.10 -2.62
C ARG A 119 9.90 6.58 -2.67
N TYR A 120 9.60 7.18 -3.80
CA TYR A 120 9.43 8.63 -3.93
C TYR A 120 7.95 8.98 -3.80
N LEU A 121 7.62 10.00 -3.01
CA LEU A 121 6.37 10.73 -3.16
C LEU A 121 6.58 11.77 -4.24
N ALA A 122 5.98 11.56 -5.40
CA ALA A 122 6.12 12.44 -6.54
C ALA A 122 4.90 13.36 -6.66
N SER A 123 5.15 14.66 -6.60
CA SER A 123 4.15 15.72 -6.73
C SER A 123 4.64 16.79 -7.72
N GLU A 124 3.80 17.76 -8.03
CA GLU A 124 4.18 18.94 -8.82
C GLU A 124 5.36 19.73 -8.23
N ASN A 125 5.56 19.62 -6.90
CA ASN A 125 6.63 20.29 -6.18
C ASN A 125 7.94 19.49 -6.13
N GLY A 126 8.01 18.33 -6.77
CA GLY A 126 9.18 17.45 -6.79
C GLY A 126 8.96 16.08 -6.15
N LYS A 127 10.06 15.37 -5.92
CA LYS A 127 10.06 14.01 -5.34
C LYS A 127 10.65 14.05 -3.92
N GLU A 128 9.93 13.46 -2.95
CA GLU A 128 10.38 13.25 -1.58
C GLU A 128 10.63 11.76 -1.32
N LYS A 129 11.77 11.41 -0.70
CA LYS A 129 12.11 10.02 -0.37
C LYS A 129 11.37 9.56 0.88
N MET A 130 10.77 8.38 0.81
CA MET A 130 10.13 7.72 1.94
C MET A 130 10.55 6.25 2.06
N TYR A 131 10.54 5.73 3.27
CA TYR A 131 10.90 4.33 3.57
C TYR A 131 12.28 3.95 3.02
N CYS A 132 13.26 4.85 3.20
CA CYS A 132 14.61 4.67 2.70
C CYS A 132 15.60 4.48 3.86
N SER A 133 16.69 3.76 3.59
CA SER A 133 17.84 3.60 4.50
C SER A 133 19.14 3.66 3.73
N SER A 134 20.25 3.94 4.42
CA SER A 134 21.58 4.01 3.79
C SER A 134 22.13 2.64 3.36
N GLN A 135 21.54 1.55 3.87
CA GLN A 135 22.01 0.19 3.64
C GLN A 135 20.83 -0.76 3.45
N GLN A 136 21.08 -1.83 2.71
CA GLN A 136 20.20 -2.98 2.64
C GLN A 136 20.06 -3.63 4.02
N LYS A 137 18.84 -4.07 4.36
CA LYS A 137 18.54 -4.74 5.63
C LYS A 137 17.79 -6.05 5.37
N ILE A 138 18.17 -7.07 6.12
CA ILE A 138 17.51 -8.37 6.08
C ILE A 138 16.71 -8.53 7.37
N TYR A 139 15.49 -9.00 7.24
CA TYR A 139 14.55 -9.19 8.34
C TYR A 139 14.03 -10.62 8.36
N SER A 140 13.94 -11.21 9.55
CA SER A 140 13.05 -12.36 9.77
C SER A 140 11.59 -11.93 9.65
N ARG A 141 10.66 -12.89 9.52
CA ARG A 141 9.23 -12.62 9.51
C ARG A 141 8.80 -11.67 10.63
N LYS A 142 9.24 -11.95 11.85
CA LYS A 142 8.82 -11.22 13.04
C LYS A 142 9.37 -9.80 13.09
N GLU A 143 10.63 -9.61 12.72
CA GLU A 143 11.24 -8.29 12.60
C GLU A 143 10.56 -7.44 11.51
N ALA A 144 10.19 -8.06 10.37
CA ALA A 144 9.47 -7.38 9.31
C ALA A 144 8.05 -6.95 9.74
N LEU A 145 7.31 -7.81 10.46
CA LEU A 145 6.02 -7.44 11.06
C LEU A 145 6.17 -6.30 12.07
N LYS A 146 7.24 -6.32 12.87
CA LYS A 146 7.54 -5.24 13.81
C LYS A 146 7.79 -3.92 13.09
N GLU A 147 8.57 -3.93 11.99
CA GLU A 147 8.78 -2.72 11.17
C GLU A 147 7.45 -2.17 10.65
N ILE A 148 6.54 -3.01 10.15
CA ILE A 148 5.21 -2.58 9.70
C ILE A 148 4.41 -1.97 10.85
N PHE A 149 4.34 -2.66 11.98
CA PHE A 149 3.51 -2.25 13.11
C PHE A 149 4.05 -1.00 13.82
N CYS A 150 5.36 -0.80 13.81
CA CYS A 150 5.98 0.41 14.35
C CYS A 150 6.03 1.59 13.35
N LEU A 151 5.46 1.46 12.14
CA LEU A 151 5.56 2.48 11.08
C LEU A 151 7.02 2.74 10.67
N GLY A 152 7.81 1.67 10.56
CA GLY A 152 9.22 1.71 10.19
C GLY A 152 9.45 1.77 8.68
N LEU A 153 10.43 0.98 8.19
CA LEU A 153 10.84 1.00 6.78
C LEU A 153 9.94 0.19 5.86
N ILE A 154 9.07 -0.68 6.39
CA ILE A 154 8.20 -1.57 5.60
C ILE A 154 6.76 -1.11 5.78
N ASP A 155 6.09 -0.87 4.65
CA ASP A 155 4.67 -0.51 4.62
C ASP A 155 3.80 -1.72 4.21
N VAL A 156 2.50 -1.64 4.49
CA VAL A 156 1.50 -2.65 4.10
C VAL A 156 1.27 -2.69 2.59
N ALA A 157 1.60 -1.62 1.86
CA ALA A 157 1.35 -1.49 0.42
C ALA A 157 1.84 -2.72 -0.38
N ALA A 158 1.05 -3.18 -1.34
CA ALA A 158 1.41 -4.33 -2.16
C ALA A 158 2.45 -4.01 -3.25
N TRP A 159 2.56 -2.76 -3.67
CA TRP A 159 3.19 -2.35 -4.93
C TRP A 159 4.70 -2.04 -4.86
N ASP A 160 5.30 -1.80 -3.72
CA ASP A 160 6.75 -1.53 -3.60
C ASP A 160 7.58 -2.81 -3.37
N LYS A 161 7.07 -3.97 -3.81
CA LYS A 161 7.59 -5.28 -3.46
C LYS A 161 7.68 -6.23 -4.65
N LEU A 162 8.64 -7.15 -4.55
CA LEU A 162 8.73 -8.35 -5.36
C LEU A 162 8.55 -9.57 -4.46
N TYR A 163 7.54 -10.38 -4.73
CA TYR A 163 7.16 -11.56 -3.95
C TYR A 163 7.56 -12.84 -4.65
N GLN A 164 8.13 -13.82 -3.96
CA GLN A 164 8.07 -15.20 -4.44
C GLN A 164 6.59 -15.63 -4.53
N CYS A 165 6.17 -16.25 -5.64
CA CYS A 165 4.78 -16.66 -5.85
C CYS A 165 4.23 -17.53 -4.71
N SER A 166 5.07 -18.37 -4.09
CA SER A 166 4.71 -19.20 -2.94
C SER A 166 4.20 -18.42 -1.73
N VAL A 167 4.63 -17.17 -1.54
CA VAL A 167 4.21 -16.31 -0.44
C VAL A 167 2.75 -15.89 -0.58
N LEU A 168 2.29 -15.74 -1.82
CA LEU A 168 0.91 -15.33 -2.11
C LEU A 168 -0.05 -16.53 -2.29
N LYS A 169 0.43 -17.76 -2.12
CA LYS A 169 -0.41 -18.95 -2.25
C LYS A 169 -1.53 -18.96 -1.20
N GLY A 170 -2.77 -19.05 -1.68
CA GLY A 170 -3.96 -19.04 -0.82
C GLY A 170 -4.40 -17.64 -0.36
N ILE A 171 -3.65 -16.59 -0.71
CA ILE A 171 -4.00 -15.20 -0.40
C ILE A 171 -4.97 -14.67 -1.44
N ARG A 172 -5.99 -13.93 -0.98
CA ARG A 172 -6.93 -13.17 -1.83
C ARG A 172 -7.20 -11.83 -1.21
N PHE A 173 -7.09 -10.79 -2.02
CA PHE A 173 -7.53 -9.45 -1.63
C PHE A 173 -9.06 -9.44 -1.47
N PRO A 174 -9.61 -8.87 -0.40
CA PRO A 174 -11.06 -8.84 -0.17
C PRO A 174 -11.74 -7.93 -1.20
N GLU A 175 -12.65 -8.51 -2.01
CA GLU A 175 -13.34 -7.77 -3.06
C GLU A 175 -14.41 -6.84 -2.50
N GLY A 176 -14.53 -5.65 -3.10
CA GLY A 176 -15.49 -4.63 -2.67
C GLY A 176 -15.06 -3.84 -1.43
N GLU A 177 -13.93 -4.19 -0.82
CA GLU A 177 -13.40 -3.51 0.36
C GLU A 177 -12.28 -2.54 0.00
N ILE A 178 -12.08 -1.52 0.83
CA ILE A 178 -10.96 -0.60 0.74
C ILE A 178 -9.94 -0.91 1.84
N ASN A 179 -8.71 -0.43 1.69
CA ASN A 179 -7.60 -0.73 2.61
C ASN A 179 -7.28 -2.23 2.66
N GLU A 180 -7.44 -2.86 1.52
CA GLU A 180 -7.30 -4.30 1.27
C GLU A 180 -5.90 -4.82 1.60
N ASP A 181 -4.88 -3.98 1.44
CA ASP A 181 -3.49 -4.31 1.80
C ASP A 181 -3.37 -4.61 3.30
N THR A 182 -4.02 -3.82 4.17
CA THR A 182 -4.06 -4.07 5.62
C THR A 182 -4.77 -5.39 5.95
N ALA A 183 -5.80 -5.74 5.17
CA ALA A 183 -6.55 -6.97 5.40
C ALA A 183 -5.72 -8.22 5.17
N VAL A 184 -4.79 -8.21 4.20
CA VAL A 184 -4.04 -9.40 3.78
C VAL A 184 -2.61 -9.46 4.30
N ILE A 185 -2.01 -8.34 4.73
CA ILE A 185 -0.57 -8.28 5.02
C ILE A 185 -0.12 -9.32 6.05
N TYR A 186 -0.89 -9.53 7.10
CA TYR A 186 -0.53 -10.50 8.14
C TYR A 186 -0.57 -11.94 7.63
N GLU A 187 -1.53 -12.26 6.76
CA GLU A 187 -1.64 -13.58 6.11
C GLU A 187 -0.49 -13.81 5.13
N VAL A 188 -0.13 -12.81 4.34
CA VAL A 188 1.04 -12.84 3.46
C VAL A 188 2.29 -13.15 4.28
N PHE A 189 2.49 -12.45 5.40
CA PHE A 189 3.67 -12.65 6.25
C PHE A 189 3.67 -13.99 7.01
N ASN A 190 2.54 -14.68 7.14
CA ASN A 190 2.55 -16.06 7.65
C ASN A 190 3.31 -17.04 6.74
N ASN A 191 3.42 -16.71 5.45
CA ASN A 191 4.14 -17.51 4.45
C ASN A 191 5.60 -17.04 4.25
N VAL A 192 6.04 -15.99 4.94
CA VAL A 192 7.39 -15.39 4.81
C VAL A 192 8.32 -15.93 5.89
N LYS A 193 9.54 -16.29 5.52
CA LYS A 193 10.63 -16.59 6.45
C LYS A 193 11.62 -15.45 6.53
N LYS A 194 11.94 -14.84 5.39
CA LYS A 194 12.94 -13.79 5.26
C LYS A 194 12.49 -12.72 4.28
N LEU A 195 12.72 -11.48 4.63
CA LEU A 195 12.49 -10.30 3.80
C LEU A 195 13.78 -9.50 3.68
N VAL A 196 14.03 -8.92 2.51
CA VAL A 196 15.11 -7.96 2.30
C VAL A 196 14.55 -6.59 1.92
N HIS A 197 14.96 -5.54 2.62
CA HIS A 197 14.68 -4.15 2.27
C HIS A 197 15.92 -3.52 1.63
N ILE A 198 15.76 -2.98 0.42
CA ILE A 198 16.87 -2.49 -0.42
C ILE A 198 17.48 -1.20 0.12
N GLY A 199 16.69 -0.36 0.78
CA GLY A 199 17.11 0.96 1.26
C GLY A 199 16.92 2.08 0.23
N GLN A 200 16.99 1.78 -1.06
CA GLN A 200 16.85 2.76 -2.15
C GLN A 200 15.39 2.97 -2.52
N PRO A 201 14.99 4.19 -2.93
CA PRO A 201 13.67 4.46 -3.49
C PRO A 201 13.67 4.10 -4.99
N LEU A 202 12.92 3.07 -5.36
CA LEU A 202 12.82 2.58 -6.74
C LEU A 202 11.40 2.66 -7.30
N TYR A 203 10.42 2.95 -6.46
CA TYR A 203 9.02 3.13 -6.82
C TYR A 203 8.61 4.60 -6.73
N ASN A 204 7.90 5.14 -7.71
CA ASN A 204 7.41 6.52 -7.71
C ASN A 204 5.91 6.54 -7.50
N TYR A 205 5.49 6.87 -6.27
CA TYR A 205 4.10 7.06 -5.91
C TYR A 205 3.62 8.45 -6.29
N ARG A 206 2.65 8.54 -7.19
CA ARG A 206 2.08 9.81 -7.65
C ARG A 206 1.10 10.40 -6.67
N VAL A 207 1.39 11.60 -6.18
CA VAL A 207 0.46 12.36 -5.36
C VAL A 207 -0.47 13.18 -6.24
N ARG A 208 -1.71 12.73 -6.42
CA ARG A 208 -2.71 13.41 -7.26
C ARG A 208 -3.96 13.85 -6.49
N ILE A 209 -4.68 14.83 -7.05
CA ILE A 209 -6.01 15.21 -6.58
C ILE A 209 -6.98 14.08 -6.96
N GLY A 210 -7.90 13.72 -6.04
CA GLY A 210 -8.89 12.64 -6.29
C GLY A 210 -8.42 11.23 -5.92
N SER A 211 -7.20 11.06 -5.36
CA SER A 211 -6.81 9.75 -4.81
C SER A 211 -7.69 9.35 -3.62
N ILE A 212 -7.96 8.05 -3.46
CA ILE A 212 -8.75 7.47 -2.36
C ILE A 212 -8.18 7.89 -1.00
N THR A 213 -6.87 7.98 -0.88
CA THR A 213 -6.18 8.39 0.34
C THR A 213 -6.54 9.82 0.78
N LYS A 214 -6.83 10.73 -0.15
CA LYS A 214 -7.21 12.13 0.13
C LYS A 214 -8.72 12.36 0.21
N SER A 215 -9.57 11.36 -0.09
CA SER A 215 -11.03 11.48 0.00
C SER A 215 -11.50 11.72 1.44
N GLY A 216 -12.67 12.35 1.59
CA GLY A 216 -13.36 12.44 2.88
C GLY A 216 -13.80 11.05 3.38
N TYR A 217 -14.31 11.01 4.61
CA TYR A 217 -14.89 9.81 5.18
C TYR A 217 -16.23 9.46 4.50
N SER A 218 -16.46 8.19 4.27
CA SER A 218 -17.73 7.60 3.85
C SER A 218 -17.91 6.23 4.51
N GLU A 219 -19.09 5.65 4.49
CA GLU A 219 -19.37 4.34 5.10
C GLU A 219 -18.50 3.20 4.54
N LYS A 220 -17.95 3.37 3.35
CA LYS A 220 -16.97 2.41 2.78
C LYS A 220 -15.74 2.22 3.69
N PHE A 221 -15.42 3.21 4.53
CA PHE A 221 -14.31 3.11 5.48
C PHE A 221 -14.67 2.34 6.77
N ASP A 222 -15.93 1.97 6.99
CA ASP A 222 -16.32 1.20 8.19
C ASP A 222 -15.62 -0.17 8.23
N VAL A 223 -15.31 -0.76 7.07
CA VAL A 223 -14.56 -2.03 6.93
C VAL A 223 -13.15 -1.96 7.56
N VAL A 224 -12.54 -0.78 7.63
CA VAL A 224 -11.22 -0.60 8.28
C VAL A 224 -11.27 -0.97 9.77
N PHE A 225 -12.42 -0.75 10.43
CA PHE A 225 -12.62 -1.18 11.81
C PHE A 225 -12.56 -2.70 11.93
N ASP A 226 -13.23 -3.42 11.02
CA ASP A 226 -13.25 -4.88 11.00
C ASP A 226 -11.87 -5.46 10.67
N HIS A 227 -11.13 -4.84 9.74
CA HIS A 227 -9.73 -5.21 9.46
C HIS A 227 -8.85 -5.07 10.72
N CYS A 228 -9.00 -3.96 11.46
CA CYS A 228 -8.27 -3.77 12.71
C CYS A 228 -8.58 -4.87 13.73
N GLN A 229 -9.86 -5.24 13.90
CA GLN A 229 -10.26 -6.29 14.85
C GLN A 229 -9.69 -7.66 14.45
N LYS A 230 -9.85 -8.06 13.19
CA LYS A 230 -9.30 -9.32 12.66
C LYS A 230 -7.78 -9.40 12.84
N LEU A 231 -7.08 -8.30 12.56
CA LEU A 231 -5.62 -8.22 12.70
C LEU A 231 -5.21 -8.36 14.18
N ILE A 232 -5.89 -7.68 15.11
CA ILE A 232 -5.64 -7.80 16.56
C ILE A 232 -5.84 -9.25 17.02
N GLU A 233 -6.93 -9.91 16.64
CA GLU A 233 -7.22 -11.29 16.99
C GLU A 233 -6.15 -12.25 16.46
N SER A 234 -5.75 -12.08 15.20
CA SER A 234 -4.73 -12.90 14.55
C SER A 234 -3.37 -12.77 15.24
N VAL A 235 -2.93 -11.54 15.50
CA VAL A 235 -1.64 -11.29 16.19
C VAL A 235 -1.70 -11.76 17.65
N LYS A 236 -2.80 -11.52 18.34
CA LYS A 236 -2.98 -12.03 19.72
C LYS A 236 -2.88 -13.54 19.81
N SER A 237 -3.35 -14.25 18.79
CA SER A 237 -3.32 -15.72 18.75
C SER A 237 -1.94 -16.29 18.41
N LYS A 238 -1.22 -15.66 17.46
CA LYS A 238 0.01 -16.23 16.87
C LYS A 238 1.30 -15.56 17.31
N ASP A 239 1.27 -14.25 17.53
CA ASP A 239 2.43 -13.42 17.85
C ASP A 239 2.11 -12.43 19.00
N PRO A 240 1.69 -12.89 20.18
CA PRO A 240 1.20 -12.02 21.25
C PRO A 240 2.22 -10.99 21.74
N ASP A 241 3.50 -11.23 21.56
CA ASP A 241 4.59 -10.32 21.88
C ASP A 241 4.72 -9.14 20.89
N LEU A 242 4.02 -9.14 19.75
CA LEU A 242 3.91 -8.01 18.83
C LEU A 242 2.69 -7.11 19.10
N LEU A 243 1.88 -7.37 20.14
CA LEU A 243 0.67 -6.60 20.42
C LEU A 243 0.94 -5.13 20.72
N ASP A 244 2.02 -4.81 21.42
CA ASP A 244 2.37 -3.43 21.74
C ASP A 244 2.79 -2.66 20.48
N ASP A 245 3.57 -3.30 19.59
CA ASP A 245 3.95 -2.74 18.30
C ASP A 245 2.70 -2.57 17.41
N LEU A 246 1.83 -3.58 17.36
CA LEU A 246 0.56 -3.52 16.61
C LEU A 246 -0.33 -2.38 17.10
N ASN A 247 -0.37 -2.08 18.40
CA ASN A 247 -1.14 -0.96 18.93
C ASN A 247 -0.70 0.39 18.33
N ILE A 248 0.57 0.56 17.96
CA ILE A 248 1.05 1.77 17.28
C ILE A 248 0.40 1.87 15.90
N TYR A 249 0.43 0.78 15.11
CA TYR A 249 -0.17 0.72 13.77
C TYR A 249 -1.69 0.96 13.80
N ILE A 250 -2.41 0.24 14.66
CA ILE A 250 -3.85 0.37 14.81
C ILE A 250 -4.24 1.79 15.25
N THR A 251 -3.46 2.40 16.17
CA THR A 251 -3.67 3.78 16.58
C THR A 251 -3.48 4.75 15.42
N HIS A 252 -2.48 4.50 14.55
CA HIS A 252 -2.26 5.30 13.35
C HIS A 252 -3.43 5.19 12.35
N LEU A 253 -3.94 3.99 12.11
CA LEU A 253 -5.12 3.80 11.25
C LEU A 253 -6.35 4.53 11.83
N CYS A 254 -6.63 4.34 13.12
CA CYS A 254 -7.73 5.03 13.79
C CYS A 254 -7.57 6.56 13.73
N TYR A 255 -6.37 7.07 13.96
CA TYR A 255 -6.05 8.48 13.83
C TYR A 255 -6.39 9.02 12.42
N ASN A 256 -6.00 8.30 11.36
CA ASN A 256 -6.30 8.71 9.99
C ASN A 256 -7.82 8.74 9.73
N MET A 257 -8.58 7.77 10.26
CA MET A 257 -10.04 7.75 10.14
C MET A 257 -10.69 8.91 10.91
N LEU A 258 -10.21 9.19 12.10
CA LEU A 258 -10.71 10.33 12.91
C LEU A 258 -10.51 11.66 12.19
N ILE A 259 -9.34 11.87 11.55
CA ILE A 259 -9.09 13.08 10.74
C ILE A 259 -10.00 13.13 9.52
N LYS A 260 -10.23 12.00 8.82
CA LYS A 260 -11.16 11.96 7.69
C LYS A 260 -12.57 12.35 8.12
N ILE A 261 -13.07 11.84 9.25
CA ILE A 261 -14.38 12.18 9.80
C ILE A 261 -14.45 13.67 10.17
N GLU A 262 -13.43 14.21 10.83
CA GLU A 262 -13.37 15.63 11.21
C GLU A 262 -13.38 16.59 10.00
N ARG A 263 -12.79 16.16 8.87
CA ARG A 263 -12.78 16.91 7.60
C ARG A 263 -14.05 16.75 6.78
N SER A 264 -14.88 15.76 7.11
CA SER A 264 -16.16 15.47 6.46
C SER A 264 -17.31 16.05 7.31
N ASP A 265 -18.41 15.32 7.45
CA ASP A 265 -19.53 15.68 8.31
C ASP A 265 -19.48 14.91 9.64
N TYR A 266 -18.83 15.51 10.64
CA TYR A 266 -18.73 14.92 11.98
C TYR A 266 -20.11 14.56 12.59
N LYS A 267 -21.17 15.32 12.28
CA LYS A 267 -22.49 15.06 12.87
C LYS A 267 -23.05 13.74 12.38
N THR A 268 -22.95 13.48 11.08
CA THR A 268 -23.38 12.25 10.43
C THR A 268 -22.59 11.05 10.95
N TYR A 269 -21.26 11.17 11.05
CA TYR A 269 -20.38 10.06 11.41
C TYR A 269 -19.99 10.00 12.90
N LYS A 270 -20.81 10.58 13.77
CA LYS A 270 -20.53 10.62 15.23
C LYS A 270 -20.38 9.26 15.89
N LYS A 271 -21.10 8.22 15.40
CA LYS A 271 -21.02 6.85 15.91
C LYS A 271 -19.65 6.24 15.56
N GLN A 272 -19.24 6.34 14.30
CA GLN A 272 -17.95 5.89 13.80
C GLN A 272 -16.81 6.63 14.51
N PHE A 273 -16.90 7.95 14.65
CA PHE A 273 -15.91 8.70 15.41
C PHE A 273 -15.70 8.15 16.82
N LYS A 274 -16.78 7.88 17.56
CA LYS A 274 -16.69 7.31 18.92
C LYS A 274 -16.01 5.92 18.92
N ALA A 275 -16.32 5.08 17.94
CA ALA A 275 -15.73 3.75 17.80
C ALA A 275 -14.21 3.85 17.59
N TYR A 276 -13.76 4.58 16.57
CA TYR A 276 -12.34 4.79 16.30
C TYR A 276 -11.62 5.50 17.46
N TYR A 277 -12.26 6.48 18.08
CA TYR A 277 -11.68 7.22 19.21
C TYR A 277 -11.47 6.34 20.45
N SER A 278 -12.31 5.35 20.67
CA SER A 278 -12.13 4.40 21.78
C SER A 278 -10.87 3.56 21.61
N ILE A 279 -10.58 3.10 20.39
CA ILE A 279 -9.35 2.35 20.07
C ILE A 279 -8.14 3.27 20.14
N PHE A 280 -8.21 4.44 19.50
CA PHE A 280 -7.16 5.46 19.52
C PHE A 280 -6.73 5.81 20.96
N LYS A 281 -7.66 5.98 21.88
CA LYS A 281 -7.34 6.27 23.28
C LYS A 281 -6.53 5.16 23.96
N ARG A 282 -6.81 3.90 23.66
CA ARG A 282 -6.10 2.75 24.24
C ARG A 282 -4.64 2.69 23.79
N GLY A 283 -4.37 2.88 22.51
CA GLY A 283 -3.02 2.82 21.95
C GLY A 283 -2.25 4.14 21.98
N TRP A 284 -2.85 5.23 22.46
CA TRP A 284 -2.29 6.58 22.36
C TRP A 284 -0.92 6.72 23.01
N ALA A 285 -0.71 6.12 24.20
CA ALA A 285 0.56 6.22 24.90
C ALA A 285 1.71 5.57 24.11
N SER A 286 1.50 4.36 23.59
CA SER A 286 2.47 3.65 22.75
C SER A 286 2.78 4.45 21.48
N TYR A 287 1.76 5.04 20.83
CA TYR A 287 1.92 5.84 19.63
C TYR A 287 2.76 7.12 19.86
N ILE A 288 2.48 7.88 20.92
CA ILE A 288 3.19 9.13 21.23
C ILE A 288 4.64 8.86 21.64
N ASN A 289 4.90 7.77 22.36
CA ASN A 289 6.23 7.42 22.82
C ASN A 289 7.09 6.72 21.73
N SER A 290 6.49 6.26 20.63
CA SER A 290 7.25 5.65 19.53
C SER A 290 8.19 6.66 18.86
N ASP A 291 9.45 6.31 18.67
CA ASP A 291 10.46 7.09 17.96
C ASP A 291 10.23 7.12 16.43
N LYS A 292 9.47 6.16 15.91
CA LYS A 292 9.13 6.04 14.49
C LYS A 292 8.00 6.99 14.07
N VAL A 293 7.15 7.42 14.99
CA VAL A 293 6.08 8.37 14.70
C VAL A 293 6.64 9.79 14.58
N SER A 294 6.37 10.46 13.46
CA SER A 294 6.84 11.81 13.19
C SER A 294 6.32 12.81 14.24
N LYS A 295 7.12 13.86 14.52
CA LYS A 295 6.74 14.94 15.45
C LYS A 295 5.43 15.60 15.05
N ASP A 296 5.20 15.78 13.75
CA ASP A 296 3.98 16.39 13.21
C ASP A 296 2.74 15.49 13.51
N ASN A 297 2.85 14.18 13.29
CA ASN A 297 1.77 13.25 13.64
C ASN A 297 1.51 13.21 15.14
N LYS A 298 2.55 13.26 15.97
CA LYS A 298 2.40 13.34 17.44
C LYS A 298 1.65 14.60 17.86
N LEU A 299 2.00 15.76 17.29
CA LEU A 299 1.33 17.02 17.56
C LEU A 299 -0.14 16.97 17.15
N ARG A 300 -0.44 16.50 15.94
CA ARG A 300 -1.83 16.36 15.46
C ARG A 300 -2.63 15.40 16.33
N CYS A 301 -2.04 14.29 16.78
CA CYS A 301 -2.66 13.36 17.71
C CYS A 301 -2.98 14.01 19.05
N LEU A 302 -2.08 14.85 19.58
CA LEU A 302 -2.32 15.62 20.80
C LEU A 302 -3.49 16.57 20.64
N LEU A 303 -3.55 17.31 19.52
CA LEU A 303 -4.64 18.24 19.20
C LEU A 303 -5.99 17.49 19.08
N LEU A 304 -6.00 16.32 18.48
CA LEU A 304 -7.19 15.47 18.39
C LEU A 304 -7.65 15.02 19.77
N ARG A 305 -6.74 14.59 20.64
CA ARG A 305 -7.05 14.19 22.02
C ARG A 305 -7.62 15.31 22.87
N LEU A 306 -7.16 16.53 22.67
CA LEU A 306 -7.65 17.72 23.36
C LEU A 306 -8.94 18.28 22.74
N HIS A 307 -9.52 17.61 21.74
CA HIS A 307 -10.66 18.08 20.95
C HIS A 307 -10.45 19.47 20.29
N LEU A 308 -9.19 19.82 20.04
CA LEU A 308 -8.81 21.10 19.43
C LEU A 308 -8.63 21.00 17.91
N PHE A 309 -8.48 19.79 17.36
CA PHE A 309 -8.15 19.58 15.95
C PHE A 309 -9.22 20.19 15.02
N GLY A 310 -10.50 19.86 15.23
CA GLY A 310 -11.59 20.41 14.41
C GLY A 310 -11.80 21.91 14.57
N ARG A 311 -11.47 22.48 15.74
CA ARG A 311 -11.50 23.94 15.97
C ARG A 311 -10.40 24.65 15.19
N LEU A 312 -9.17 24.15 15.25
CA LEU A 312 -8.01 24.68 14.51
C LEU A 312 -8.20 24.55 13.00
N HIS A 313 -8.72 23.42 12.52
CA HIS A 313 -8.99 23.23 11.10
C HIS A 313 -10.04 24.21 10.56
N ARG A 314 -11.09 24.52 11.31
CA ARG A 314 -12.08 25.55 10.95
C ARG A 314 -11.47 26.95 10.91
N ILE A 315 -10.60 27.28 11.88
CA ILE A 315 -9.89 28.57 11.92
C ILE A 315 -8.95 28.71 10.74
N THR A 316 -8.15 27.69 10.43
CA THR A 316 -7.23 27.73 9.28
C THR A 316 -7.95 27.76 7.93
N LYS A 317 -9.15 27.18 7.83
CA LYS A 317 -9.99 27.28 6.63
C LYS A 317 -10.59 28.67 6.45
N LEU A 318 -10.98 29.34 7.57
CA LEU A 318 -11.49 30.71 7.57
C LEU A 318 -10.39 31.75 7.25
N LEU A 319 -9.13 31.45 7.58
CA LEU A 319 -8.01 32.38 7.30
C LEU A 319 -7.43 32.19 5.88
N ARG A 320 -7.82 31.15 5.15
CA ARG A 320 -7.37 30.86 3.77
C ARG A 320 -8.47 31.11 2.71
N GLY A 321 -9.68 31.42 3.08
CA GLY A 321 -10.79 31.88 2.25
C GLY A 321 -11.00 33.37 2.41
#